data_5969351c5f82a840db5f2102001ed9ae
#
_entry.id   5969351c5f82a840db5f2102001ed9ae
#
_cell.length_a   1.000
_cell.length_b   1.000
_cell.length_c   1.000
_cell.angle_alpha   90.00
_cell.angle_beta   90.00
_cell.angle_gamma   90.00
#
_symmetry.space_group_name_H-M   'P 1'
#
loop_
_entity.id
_entity.type
_entity.pdbx_description
1 polymer ?
#
loop_
_entity_poly.entity_id
_entity_poly.type
_entity_poly.pdbx_seq_one_letter_code
_entity_poly.pdbx_strand_id
1 'polypeptide(L)'
;MSTSAPVTPPEAAAAQLLTQIATGHLVSSALNVVVRLGVADALARGPRSVAELAADAGVNEDALYRVLRALASVGVFEEHASRRFALTAAGEILRADVPGSMRDMAMWITSPFHFRVYAELMHSVETGQPAAEQVTHMPVFEYFKRDTRLSEIFNNAMTAFSNSVIPAALAVYDFSGIERLVDVAGGHGAVLTAILRKYPAMKGVLFDLEHVVAGARPRIEALGLAGRCTTESGDFFKAVPKGDAYVMKHIIHDWDDERAAAILRNIRTAMGGTRGRVILLENVLQPGNTPDFGKIIDLEMLAMPGGRERTATEFEALFARAGFTLTKIVRTESPLSVIEAVAR
;
A
#
# COMPACT_ATOMS: atom_id res chain seq x y z
N MET A 1 -2.39 8.69 48.36
CA MET A 1 -3.62 7.92 48.05
C MET A 1 -3.62 7.73 46.54
N SER A 2 -3.38 6.51 46.09
CA SER A 2 -3.38 6.19 44.65
C SER A 2 -4.87 6.00 44.23
N THR A 3 -5.41 6.94 43.49
CA THR A 3 -6.74 6.81 42.88
C THR A 3 -6.58 5.92 41.62
N SER A 4 -6.91 4.61 41.79
CA SER A 4 -7.07 3.75 40.61
C SER A 4 -8.19 4.35 39.72
N ALA A 5 -7.89 4.51 38.41
CA ALA A 5 -8.91 4.92 37.45
C ALA A 5 -10.09 3.95 37.48
N PRO A 6 -11.34 4.42 37.36
CA PRO A 6 -12.50 3.55 37.35
C PRO A 6 -12.43 2.57 36.18
N VAL A 7 -12.57 1.27 36.49
CA VAL A 7 -12.65 0.21 35.47
C VAL A 7 -13.97 0.35 34.72
N THR A 8 -13.93 0.61 33.43
CA THR A 8 -15.15 0.70 32.60
C THR A 8 -15.82 -0.69 32.55
N PRO A 9 -17.13 -0.78 32.78
CA PRO A 9 -17.84 -2.05 32.66
C PRO A 9 -17.68 -2.65 31.27
N PRO A 10 -17.57 -3.99 31.11
CA PRO A 10 -17.38 -4.65 29.83
C PRO A 10 -18.39 -4.25 28.75
N GLU A 11 -19.63 -4.04 29.10
CA GLU A 11 -20.70 -3.60 28.18
C GLU A 11 -20.50 -2.17 27.69
N ALA A 12 -20.00 -1.26 28.52
CA ALA A 12 -19.69 0.11 28.14
C ALA A 12 -18.46 0.16 27.20
N ALA A 13 -17.46 -0.67 27.47
CA ALA A 13 -16.30 -0.81 26.58
C ALA A 13 -16.68 -1.40 25.21
N ALA A 14 -17.58 -2.39 25.19
CA ALA A 14 -18.11 -2.96 23.95
C ALA A 14 -18.91 -1.93 23.13
N ALA A 15 -19.78 -1.17 23.79
CA ALA A 15 -20.55 -0.10 23.14
C ALA A 15 -19.64 1.00 22.59
N GLN A 16 -18.58 1.38 23.31
CA GLN A 16 -17.58 2.34 22.85
C GLN A 16 -16.83 1.85 21.62
N LEU A 17 -16.38 0.59 21.61
CA LEU A 17 -15.71 -0.03 20.46
C LEU A 17 -16.60 -0.01 19.21
N LEU A 18 -17.86 -0.46 19.33
CA LEU A 18 -18.80 -0.46 18.20
C LEU A 18 -19.09 0.96 17.71
N THR A 19 -19.20 1.94 18.61
CA THR A 19 -19.37 3.35 18.24
C THR A 19 -18.16 3.87 17.47
N GLN A 20 -16.94 3.57 17.91
CA GLN A 20 -15.71 3.97 17.20
C GLN A 20 -15.65 3.37 15.79
N ILE A 21 -15.98 2.09 15.65
CA ILE A 21 -16.02 1.42 14.34
C ILE A 21 -17.10 2.07 13.46
N ALA A 22 -18.32 2.23 13.96
CA ALA A 22 -19.44 2.78 13.20
C ALA A 22 -19.23 4.24 12.76
N THR A 23 -18.51 5.05 13.56
CA THR A 23 -18.23 6.47 13.24
C THR A 23 -16.88 6.69 12.56
N GLY A 24 -16.07 5.64 12.35
CA GLY A 24 -14.74 5.75 11.76
C GLY A 24 -14.72 6.43 10.40
N HIS A 25 -15.76 6.22 9.59
CA HIS A 25 -15.90 6.88 8.27
C HIS A 25 -16.01 8.42 8.36
N LEU A 26 -16.54 8.97 9.46
CA LEU A 26 -16.60 10.42 9.67
C LEU A 26 -15.20 11.02 9.85
N VAL A 27 -14.37 10.35 10.66
CA VAL A 27 -12.99 10.76 10.91
C VAL A 27 -12.15 10.60 9.63
N SER A 28 -12.32 9.49 8.91
CA SER A 28 -11.65 9.26 7.62
C SER A 28 -12.04 10.31 6.57
N SER A 29 -13.30 10.72 6.53
CA SER A 29 -13.77 11.81 5.65
C SER A 29 -13.14 13.16 6.01
N ALA A 30 -13.04 13.47 7.32
CA ALA A 30 -12.36 14.66 7.80
C ALA A 30 -10.86 14.65 7.44
N LEU A 31 -10.20 13.49 7.56
CA LEU A 31 -8.79 13.31 7.15
C LEU A 31 -8.62 13.57 5.64
N ASN A 32 -9.53 13.08 4.79
CA ASN A 32 -9.50 13.36 3.36
C ASN A 32 -9.53 14.86 3.05
N VAL A 33 -10.39 15.62 3.75
CA VAL A 33 -10.46 17.07 3.55
C VAL A 33 -9.13 17.74 3.82
N VAL A 34 -8.48 17.47 4.96
CA VAL A 34 -7.24 18.18 5.34
C VAL A 34 -6.05 17.78 4.49
N VAL A 35 -5.96 16.52 4.02
CA VAL A 35 -4.87 16.13 3.12
C VAL A 35 -5.04 16.73 1.72
N ARG A 36 -6.29 16.88 1.24
CA ARG A 36 -6.59 17.56 -0.04
C ARG A 36 -6.32 19.06 0.01
N LEU A 37 -6.57 19.69 1.15
CA LEU A 37 -6.31 21.11 1.35
C LEU A 37 -4.84 21.42 1.69
N GLY A 38 -4.00 20.40 1.94
CA GLY A 38 -2.59 20.59 2.31
C GLY A 38 -2.41 21.27 3.67
N VAL A 39 -3.33 21.03 4.61
CA VAL A 39 -3.32 21.70 5.93
C VAL A 39 -2.02 21.41 6.69
N ALA A 40 -1.51 20.19 6.64
CA ALA A 40 -0.24 19.85 7.30
C ALA A 40 0.94 20.65 6.74
N ASP A 41 1.00 20.82 5.42
CA ASP A 41 2.03 21.65 4.79
C ASP A 41 1.89 23.13 5.18
N ALA A 42 0.66 23.65 5.29
CA ALA A 42 0.39 25.02 5.73
C ALA A 42 0.80 25.27 7.18
N LEU A 43 0.79 24.22 8.02
CA LEU A 43 1.20 24.27 9.44
C LEU A 43 2.69 23.99 9.67
N ALA A 44 3.45 23.65 8.64
CA ALA A 44 4.87 23.25 8.75
C ALA A 44 5.79 24.30 9.41
N ARG A 45 5.38 25.58 9.36
CA ARG A 45 6.14 26.69 9.93
C ARG A 45 5.66 27.13 11.32
N GLY A 46 4.72 26.41 11.91
CA GLY A 46 4.18 26.69 13.23
C GLY A 46 2.65 26.88 13.25
N PRO A 47 2.09 27.13 14.44
CA PRO A 47 0.63 27.21 14.62
C PRO A 47 -0.01 28.35 13.84
N ARG A 48 -1.14 28.08 13.18
CA ARG A 48 -1.93 29.07 12.42
C ARG A 48 -3.39 29.06 12.87
N SER A 49 -4.05 30.20 12.73
CA SER A 49 -5.49 30.31 12.99
C SER A 49 -6.28 29.64 11.87
N VAL A 50 -7.49 29.14 12.20
CA VAL A 50 -8.39 28.58 11.21
C VAL A 50 -8.77 29.60 10.14
N ALA A 51 -8.89 30.89 10.50
CA ALA A 51 -9.17 31.97 9.56
C ALA A 51 -8.08 32.09 8.47
N GLU A 52 -6.79 32.05 8.88
CA GLU A 52 -5.66 32.05 7.93
C GLU A 52 -5.65 30.81 7.04
N LEU A 53 -5.91 29.63 7.60
CA LEU A 53 -5.95 28.37 6.85
C LEU A 53 -7.11 28.35 5.86
N ALA A 54 -8.29 28.83 6.27
CA ALA A 54 -9.48 28.89 5.43
C ALA A 54 -9.31 29.91 4.29
N ALA A 55 -8.73 31.05 4.55
CA ALA A 55 -8.44 32.05 3.54
C ALA A 55 -7.47 31.53 2.47
N ASP A 56 -6.36 30.90 2.88
CA ASP A 56 -5.37 30.32 1.97
C ASP A 56 -5.96 29.22 1.10
N ALA A 57 -6.82 28.38 1.68
CA ALA A 57 -7.46 27.25 0.98
C ALA A 57 -8.73 27.65 0.19
N GLY A 58 -9.23 28.87 0.35
CA GLY A 58 -10.44 29.36 -0.28
C GLY A 58 -11.72 28.62 0.16
N VAL A 59 -11.80 28.25 1.46
CA VAL A 59 -12.91 27.45 2.02
C VAL A 59 -13.61 28.19 3.17
N ASN A 60 -14.78 27.66 3.56
CA ASN A 60 -15.54 28.21 4.69
C ASN A 60 -14.82 27.98 6.01
N GLU A 61 -14.59 29.06 6.79
CA GLU A 61 -13.84 29.04 8.06
C GLU A 61 -14.54 28.16 9.11
N ASP A 62 -15.84 28.31 9.32
CA ASP A 62 -16.55 27.53 10.36
C ASP A 62 -16.58 26.04 10.03
N ALA A 63 -16.79 25.69 8.77
CA ALA A 63 -16.73 24.31 8.31
C ALA A 63 -15.32 23.71 8.49
N LEU A 64 -14.26 24.42 8.12
CA LEU A 64 -12.89 23.97 8.32
C LEU A 64 -12.55 23.84 9.82
N TYR A 65 -13.01 24.79 10.67
CA TYR A 65 -12.85 24.68 12.12
C TYR A 65 -13.43 23.37 12.67
N ARG A 66 -14.64 23.01 12.24
CA ARG A 66 -15.31 21.78 12.71
C ARG A 66 -14.55 20.53 12.31
N VAL A 67 -13.97 20.51 11.08
CA VAL A 67 -13.12 19.40 10.60
C VAL A 67 -11.84 19.32 11.43
N LEU A 68 -11.13 20.42 11.61
CA LEU A 68 -9.87 20.45 12.36
C LEU A 68 -10.06 20.08 13.83
N ARG A 69 -11.12 20.59 14.48
CA ARG A 69 -11.46 20.23 15.86
C ARG A 69 -11.74 18.75 16.03
N ALA A 70 -12.45 18.13 15.08
CA ALA A 70 -12.71 16.69 15.10
C ALA A 70 -11.40 15.89 14.99
N LEU A 71 -10.48 16.27 14.09
CA LEU A 71 -9.19 15.63 13.95
C LEU A 71 -8.24 15.90 15.13
N ALA A 72 -8.35 17.07 15.77
CA ALA A 72 -7.61 17.37 16.99
C ALA A 72 -8.06 16.47 18.16
N SER A 73 -9.37 16.18 18.26
CA SER A 73 -9.91 15.30 19.30
C SER A 73 -9.42 13.85 19.21
N VAL A 74 -8.90 13.44 18.05
CA VAL A 74 -8.29 12.11 17.83
C VAL A 74 -6.76 12.17 17.66
N GLY A 75 -6.15 13.33 17.94
CA GLY A 75 -4.70 13.50 18.03
C GLY A 75 -3.97 13.76 16.73
N VAL A 76 -4.68 14.07 15.62
CA VAL A 76 -4.02 14.42 14.35
C VAL A 76 -3.44 15.83 14.35
N PHE A 77 -4.16 16.78 14.98
CA PHE A 77 -3.71 18.15 15.20
C PHE A 77 -3.80 18.50 16.67
N GLU A 78 -3.19 19.61 17.07
CA GLU A 78 -3.33 20.22 18.40
C GLU A 78 -4.05 21.55 18.27
N GLU A 79 -5.16 21.74 19.01
CA GLU A 79 -5.89 23.00 19.06
C GLU A 79 -5.39 23.85 20.22
N HIS A 80 -4.97 25.08 19.91
CA HIS A 80 -4.59 26.11 20.88
C HIS A 80 -5.69 27.20 21.05
N ALA A 81 -5.51 28.11 21.98
CA ALA A 81 -6.40 29.25 22.18
C ALA A 81 -6.64 30.01 20.87
N SER A 82 -7.81 30.65 20.75
CA SER A 82 -8.21 31.46 19.61
C SER A 82 -8.28 30.67 18.29
N ARG A 83 -8.72 29.40 18.35
CA ARG A 83 -8.88 28.51 17.19
C ARG A 83 -7.60 28.40 16.32
N ARG A 84 -6.45 28.35 16.96
CA ARG A 84 -5.18 28.08 16.28
C ARG A 84 -4.88 26.59 16.35
N PHE A 85 -4.29 26.08 15.27
CA PHE A 85 -3.91 24.67 15.17
C PHE A 85 -2.42 24.51 14.93
N ALA A 86 -1.87 23.43 15.46
CA ALA A 86 -0.49 23.00 15.28
C ALA A 86 -0.44 21.53 14.86
N LEU A 87 0.71 21.10 14.33
CA LEU A 87 0.98 19.70 14.04
C LEU A 87 1.29 18.94 15.32
N THR A 88 0.70 17.74 15.42
CA THR A 88 1.18 16.67 16.30
C THR A 88 2.16 15.78 15.54
N ALA A 89 2.72 14.75 16.18
CA ALA A 89 3.52 13.73 15.47
C ALA A 89 2.74 13.06 14.32
N ALA A 90 1.42 12.83 14.50
CA ALA A 90 0.57 12.31 13.43
C ALA A 90 0.34 13.35 12.31
N GLY A 91 0.19 14.63 12.67
CA GLY A 91 0.07 15.70 11.69
C GLY A 91 1.36 15.92 10.88
N GLU A 92 2.54 15.77 11.51
CA GLU A 92 3.84 15.90 10.84
C GLU A 92 4.00 14.90 9.67
N ILE A 93 3.61 13.66 9.85
CA ILE A 93 3.73 12.65 8.78
C ILE A 93 2.68 12.80 7.68
N LEU A 94 1.74 13.75 7.78
CA LEU A 94 0.84 14.13 6.68
C LEU A 94 1.42 15.21 5.76
N ARG A 95 2.59 15.77 6.07
CA ARG A 95 3.28 16.72 5.20
C ARG A 95 3.83 16.02 3.97
N ALA A 96 3.86 16.74 2.84
CA ALA A 96 4.37 16.20 1.57
C ALA A 96 5.89 16.07 1.55
N ASP A 97 6.60 16.90 2.29
CA ASP A 97 8.06 17.09 2.24
C ASP A 97 8.86 16.27 3.26
N VAL A 98 8.20 15.41 4.03
CA VAL A 98 8.87 14.60 5.06
C VAL A 98 9.12 13.15 4.60
N PRO A 99 10.25 12.54 5.01
CA PRO A 99 10.48 11.12 4.80
C PRO A 99 9.39 10.28 5.48
N GLY A 100 8.88 9.27 4.78
CA GLY A 100 7.82 8.40 5.32
C GLY A 100 6.44 9.09 5.40
N SER A 101 6.22 10.13 4.60
CA SER A 101 4.92 10.81 4.52
C SER A 101 3.79 9.82 4.25
N MET A 102 2.72 9.93 5.06
CA MET A 102 1.47 9.18 4.91
C MET A 102 0.42 9.94 4.08
N ARG A 103 0.75 11.14 3.56
CA ARG A 103 -0.20 11.98 2.84
C ARG A 103 -0.84 11.27 1.66
N ASP A 104 -0.04 10.69 0.77
CA ASP A 104 -0.56 10.05 -0.45
C ASP A 104 -1.36 8.78 -0.11
N MET A 105 -0.93 8.02 0.90
CA MET A 105 -1.70 6.88 1.40
C MET A 105 -3.03 7.33 2.01
N ALA A 106 -3.04 8.37 2.83
CA ALA A 106 -4.27 8.94 3.37
C ALA A 106 -5.18 9.46 2.24
N MET A 107 -4.62 10.14 1.23
CA MET A 107 -5.33 10.60 0.05
C MET A 107 -6.04 9.45 -0.69
N TRP A 108 -5.36 8.31 -0.84
CA TRP A 108 -5.88 7.12 -1.50
C TRP A 108 -6.98 6.46 -0.68
N ILE A 109 -6.66 5.98 0.52
CA ILE A 109 -7.58 5.17 1.37
C ILE A 109 -8.84 5.94 1.78
N THR A 110 -8.74 7.26 1.94
CA THR A 110 -9.90 8.09 2.30
C THR A 110 -10.55 8.78 1.10
N SER A 111 -10.21 8.36 -0.12
CA SER A 111 -10.76 8.99 -1.33
C SER A 111 -12.28 8.79 -1.45
N PRO A 112 -13.00 9.71 -2.11
CA PRO A 112 -14.41 9.50 -2.43
C PRO A 112 -14.66 8.25 -3.27
N PHE A 113 -13.67 7.78 -4.01
CA PHE A 113 -13.74 6.51 -4.75
C PHE A 113 -13.84 5.33 -3.78
N HIS A 114 -12.95 5.25 -2.78
CA HIS A 114 -13.01 4.21 -1.73
C HIS A 114 -14.35 4.20 -1.01
N PHE A 115 -14.84 5.33 -0.56
CA PHE A 115 -16.14 5.39 0.13
C PHE A 115 -17.28 4.86 -0.73
N ARG A 116 -17.29 5.13 -2.03
CA ARG A 116 -18.30 4.58 -2.94
C ARG A 116 -18.17 3.07 -3.09
N VAL A 117 -16.94 2.54 -3.21
CA VAL A 117 -16.71 1.10 -3.32
C VAL A 117 -17.11 0.38 -2.04
N TYR A 118 -16.71 0.89 -0.88
CA TYR A 118 -17.06 0.25 0.39
C TYR A 118 -18.54 0.39 0.77
N ALA A 119 -19.27 1.35 0.22
CA ALA A 119 -20.73 1.39 0.33
C ALA A 119 -21.40 0.18 -0.35
N GLU A 120 -20.74 -0.40 -1.35
CA GLU A 120 -21.21 -1.58 -2.10
C GLU A 120 -20.55 -2.90 -1.60
N LEU A 121 -19.91 -2.93 -0.43
CA LEU A 121 -19.24 -4.13 0.08
C LEU A 121 -20.16 -5.35 0.20
N MET A 122 -21.47 -5.13 0.43
CA MET A 122 -22.47 -6.19 0.48
C MET A 122 -22.53 -6.94 -0.86
N HIS A 123 -22.38 -6.27 -1.99
CA HIS A 123 -22.27 -6.90 -3.31
C HIS A 123 -21.15 -7.95 -3.34
N SER A 124 -19.97 -7.61 -2.80
CA SER A 124 -18.86 -8.56 -2.73
C SER A 124 -19.17 -9.78 -1.85
N VAL A 125 -19.86 -9.58 -0.72
CA VAL A 125 -20.26 -10.67 0.18
C VAL A 125 -21.30 -11.60 -0.46
N GLU A 126 -22.25 -11.03 -1.20
CA GLU A 126 -23.33 -11.80 -1.84
C GLU A 126 -22.87 -12.55 -3.11
N THR A 127 -21.93 -11.97 -3.85
CA THR A 127 -21.57 -12.47 -5.18
C THR A 127 -20.17 -13.04 -5.30
N GLY A 128 -19.27 -12.70 -4.37
CA GLY A 128 -17.84 -12.97 -4.49
C GLY A 128 -17.12 -12.09 -5.53
N GLN A 129 -17.82 -11.10 -6.14
CA GLN A 129 -17.26 -10.20 -7.14
C GLN A 129 -16.82 -8.87 -6.51
N PRO A 130 -15.81 -8.17 -7.07
CA PRO A 130 -15.35 -6.91 -6.54
C PRO A 130 -16.44 -5.83 -6.50
N ALA A 131 -16.62 -5.17 -5.36
CA ALA A 131 -17.51 -4.02 -5.26
C ALA A 131 -17.09 -2.85 -6.19
N ALA A 132 -15.79 -2.74 -6.48
CA ALA A 132 -15.28 -1.76 -7.43
C ALA A 132 -15.85 -1.96 -8.84
N GLU A 133 -16.04 -3.19 -9.29
CA GLU A 133 -16.65 -3.48 -10.60
C GLU A 133 -18.14 -3.09 -10.64
N GLN A 134 -18.86 -3.25 -9.53
CA GLN A 134 -20.23 -2.76 -9.40
C GLN A 134 -20.31 -1.24 -9.56
N VAL A 135 -19.33 -0.50 -9.00
CA VAL A 135 -19.28 0.97 -9.03
C VAL A 135 -18.78 1.51 -10.37
N THR A 136 -17.83 0.84 -11.01
CA THR A 136 -17.13 1.32 -12.21
C THR A 136 -17.57 0.66 -13.49
N HIS A 137 -18.32 -0.46 -13.40
CA HIS A 137 -18.74 -1.33 -14.52
C HIS A 137 -17.56 -1.90 -15.31
N MET A 138 -16.41 -2.05 -14.68
CA MET A 138 -15.21 -2.66 -15.25
C MET A 138 -14.19 -2.99 -14.15
N PRO A 139 -13.18 -3.86 -14.40
CA PRO A 139 -12.10 -4.12 -13.47
C PRO A 139 -11.37 -2.84 -13.06
N VAL A 140 -10.98 -2.72 -11.79
CA VAL A 140 -10.43 -1.49 -11.19
C VAL A 140 -9.18 -1.00 -11.91
N PHE A 141 -8.27 -1.89 -12.34
CA PHE A 141 -7.06 -1.49 -13.09
C PHE A 141 -7.38 -0.99 -14.51
N GLU A 142 -8.47 -1.45 -15.13
CA GLU A 142 -8.96 -0.87 -16.39
C GLU A 142 -9.58 0.52 -16.16
N TYR A 143 -10.27 0.70 -15.03
CA TYR A 143 -10.80 2.00 -14.64
C TYR A 143 -9.68 3.03 -14.43
N PHE A 144 -8.55 2.65 -13.80
CA PHE A 144 -7.39 3.53 -13.61
C PHE A 144 -6.77 4.02 -14.94
N LYS A 145 -6.88 3.25 -16.02
CA LYS A 145 -6.45 3.73 -17.35
C LYS A 145 -7.32 4.88 -17.88
N ARG A 146 -8.56 5.00 -17.42
CA ARG A 146 -9.50 6.05 -17.82
C ARG A 146 -9.49 7.25 -16.87
N ASP A 147 -9.38 7.00 -15.57
CA ASP A 147 -9.25 8.04 -14.55
C ASP A 147 -7.77 8.24 -14.18
N THR A 148 -7.08 9.04 -14.99
CA THR A 148 -5.64 9.29 -14.82
C THR A 148 -5.33 9.98 -13.49
N ARG A 149 -6.23 10.82 -12.96
CA ARG A 149 -6.05 11.48 -11.67
C ARG A 149 -6.11 10.47 -10.53
N LEU A 150 -7.06 9.54 -10.56
CA LEU A 150 -7.17 8.49 -9.54
C LEU A 150 -5.97 7.54 -9.63
N SER A 151 -5.54 7.20 -10.86
CA SER A 151 -4.34 6.40 -11.11
C SER A 151 -3.09 7.05 -10.53
N GLU A 152 -2.93 8.36 -10.66
CA GLU A 152 -1.80 9.10 -10.09
C GLU A 152 -1.82 9.04 -8.54
N ILE A 153 -2.98 9.26 -7.91
CA ILE A 153 -3.14 9.14 -6.45
C ILE A 153 -2.76 7.73 -5.99
N PHE A 154 -3.27 6.69 -6.67
CA PHE A 154 -2.94 5.31 -6.38
C PHE A 154 -1.42 5.04 -6.50
N ASN A 155 -0.80 5.41 -7.62
CA ASN A 155 0.62 5.18 -7.86
C ASN A 155 1.51 5.89 -6.84
N ASN A 156 1.15 7.12 -6.43
CA ASN A 156 1.86 7.85 -5.39
C ASN A 156 1.72 7.16 -4.03
N ALA A 157 0.52 6.72 -3.66
CA ALA A 157 0.28 5.97 -2.44
C ALA A 157 1.08 4.66 -2.40
N MET A 158 1.11 3.90 -3.49
CA MET A 158 1.89 2.66 -3.60
C MET A 158 3.40 2.92 -3.54
N THR A 159 3.86 4.03 -4.10
CA THR A 159 5.27 4.45 -4.00
C THR A 159 5.63 4.84 -2.56
N ALA A 160 4.80 5.63 -1.89
CA ALA A 160 4.99 6.01 -0.49
C ALA A 160 5.02 4.76 0.42
N PHE A 161 4.07 3.86 0.25
CA PHE A 161 4.05 2.58 0.97
C PHE A 161 5.31 1.75 0.71
N SER A 162 5.74 1.63 -0.55
CA SER A 162 6.97 0.92 -0.89
C SER A 162 8.18 1.48 -0.14
N ASN A 163 8.32 2.80 -0.13
CA ASN A 163 9.42 3.47 0.55
C ASN A 163 9.44 3.21 2.08
N SER A 164 8.27 3.00 2.70
CA SER A 164 8.16 2.71 4.13
C SER A 164 8.51 1.26 4.48
N VAL A 165 8.23 0.29 3.61
CA VAL A 165 8.39 -1.14 3.92
C VAL A 165 9.68 -1.75 3.38
N ILE A 166 10.26 -1.21 2.31
CA ILE A 166 11.47 -1.74 1.68
C ILE A 166 12.67 -1.81 2.64
N PRO A 167 12.98 -0.80 3.48
CA PRO A 167 14.09 -0.88 4.42
C PRO A 167 14.00 -2.08 5.35
N ALA A 168 12.80 -2.39 5.86
CA ALA A 168 12.57 -3.53 6.73
C ALA A 168 12.80 -4.87 6.02
N ALA A 169 12.39 -5.00 4.76
CA ALA A 169 12.66 -6.19 3.95
C ALA A 169 14.17 -6.36 3.68
N LEU A 170 14.86 -5.28 3.33
CA LEU A 170 16.31 -5.28 3.09
C LEU A 170 17.14 -5.56 4.36
N ALA A 171 16.60 -5.30 5.55
CA ALA A 171 17.27 -5.59 6.81
C ALA A 171 17.32 -7.09 7.12
N VAL A 172 16.30 -7.85 6.72
CA VAL A 172 16.13 -9.25 7.11
C VAL A 172 16.37 -10.27 6.00
N TYR A 173 16.44 -9.82 4.74
CA TYR A 173 16.63 -10.72 3.60
C TYR A 173 17.89 -10.38 2.80
N ASP A 174 18.67 -11.43 2.51
CA ASP A 174 19.89 -11.32 1.71
C ASP A 174 19.61 -11.64 0.23
N PHE A 175 19.76 -10.63 -0.63
CA PHE A 175 19.65 -10.75 -2.09
C PHE A 175 20.98 -11.07 -2.77
N SER A 176 22.04 -11.34 -2.02
CA SER A 176 23.34 -11.70 -2.61
C SER A 176 23.26 -12.95 -3.50
N GLY A 177 24.19 -13.08 -4.44
CA GLY A 177 24.23 -14.21 -5.37
C GLY A 177 23.17 -14.15 -6.50
N ILE A 178 22.38 -13.10 -6.59
CA ILE A 178 21.48 -12.83 -7.72
C ILE A 178 22.25 -11.96 -8.73
N GLU A 179 22.38 -12.44 -9.98
CA GLU A 179 23.02 -11.67 -11.04
C GLU A 179 22.03 -10.74 -11.75
N ARG A 180 20.83 -11.28 -12.05
CA ARG A 180 19.75 -10.54 -12.75
C ARG A 180 18.42 -10.69 -12.03
N LEU A 181 17.99 -9.64 -11.35
CA LEU A 181 16.69 -9.55 -10.66
C LEU A 181 15.65 -8.91 -11.58
N VAL A 182 14.49 -9.55 -11.72
CA VAL A 182 13.32 -8.99 -12.41
C VAL A 182 12.30 -8.54 -11.37
N ASP A 183 11.94 -7.26 -11.37
CA ASP A 183 10.85 -6.69 -10.57
C ASP A 183 9.58 -6.71 -11.42
N VAL A 184 8.69 -7.66 -11.14
CA VAL A 184 7.48 -7.90 -11.94
C VAL A 184 6.34 -7.04 -11.40
N ALA A 185 5.77 -6.21 -12.26
CA ALA A 185 4.82 -5.16 -11.91
C ALA A 185 5.42 -4.19 -10.87
N GLY A 186 6.69 -3.79 -11.09
CA GLY A 186 7.45 -3.02 -10.12
C GLY A 186 7.09 -1.53 -10.06
N GLY A 187 6.08 -1.08 -10.79
CA GLY A 187 5.62 0.30 -10.78
C GLY A 187 6.74 1.28 -11.17
N HIS A 188 7.01 2.26 -10.32
CA HIS A 188 8.09 3.22 -10.50
C HIS A 188 9.48 2.68 -10.09
N GLY A 189 9.62 1.38 -9.80
CA GLY A 189 10.90 0.70 -9.52
C GLY A 189 11.45 0.94 -8.11
N ALA A 190 10.62 1.28 -7.13
CA ALA A 190 11.09 1.57 -5.78
C ALA A 190 11.79 0.35 -5.13
N VAL A 191 11.23 -0.86 -5.26
CA VAL A 191 11.82 -2.10 -4.74
C VAL A 191 13.15 -2.40 -5.44
N LEU A 192 13.13 -2.47 -6.76
CA LEU A 192 14.31 -2.82 -7.56
C LEU A 192 15.46 -1.85 -7.33
N THR A 193 15.20 -0.54 -7.38
CA THR A 193 16.26 0.46 -7.22
C THR A 193 16.87 0.44 -5.81
N ALA A 194 16.09 0.18 -4.77
CA ALA A 194 16.60 0.02 -3.41
C ALA A 194 17.50 -1.21 -3.27
N ILE A 195 17.11 -2.35 -3.87
CA ILE A 195 17.93 -3.57 -3.90
C ILE A 195 19.21 -3.33 -4.68
N LEU A 196 19.15 -2.75 -5.89
CA LEU A 196 20.33 -2.48 -6.72
C LEU A 196 21.33 -1.52 -6.04
N ARG A 197 20.86 -0.57 -5.24
CA ARG A 197 21.76 0.31 -4.46
C ARG A 197 22.53 -0.45 -3.38
N LYS A 198 21.90 -1.43 -2.74
CA LYS A 198 22.53 -2.27 -1.71
C LYS A 198 23.45 -3.32 -2.32
N TYR A 199 23.17 -3.80 -3.53
CA TYR A 199 23.93 -4.86 -4.22
C TYR A 199 24.53 -4.36 -5.55
N PRO A 200 25.73 -3.75 -5.54
CA PRO A 200 26.28 -3.05 -6.70
C PRO A 200 26.59 -3.93 -7.91
N ALA A 201 26.86 -5.22 -7.72
CA ALA A 201 27.15 -6.17 -8.81
C ALA A 201 25.88 -6.65 -9.54
N MET A 202 24.70 -6.51 -8.93
CA MET A 202 23.44 -6.99 -9.46
C MET A 202 22.96 -6.11 -10.61
N LYS A 203 22.38 -6.73 -11.63
CA LYS A 203 21.59 -6.08 -12.68
C LYS A 203 20.11 -6.27 -12.43
N GLY A 204 19.30 -5.32 -12.86
CA GLY A 204 17.87 -5.37 -12.69
C GLY A 204 17.09 -5.13 -13.97
N VAL A 205 15.90 -5.72 -14.03
CA VAL A 205 14.89 -5.44 -15.06
C VAL A 205 13.62 -5.00 -14.35
N LEU A 206 13.19 -3.78 -14.57
CA LEU A 206 11.88 -3.31 -14.16
C LEU A 206 10.87 -3.69 -15.25
N PHE A 207 9.91 -4.51 -14.92
CA PHE A 207 8.88 -4.98 -15.83
C PHE A 207 7.50 -4.55 -15.38
N ASP A 208 6.79 -3.81 -16.24
CA ASP A 208 5.43 -3.33 -15.98
C ASP A 208 4.75 -2.96 -17.32
N LEU A 209 3.55 -2.41 -17.27
CA LEU A 209 2.86 -1.86 -18.44
C LEU A 209 3.64 -0.67 -19.03
N GLU A 210 3.58 -0.46 -20.35
CA GLU A 210 4.37 0.55 -21.07
C GLU A 210 4.26 1.96 -20.46
N HIS A 211 3.05 2.40 -20.16
CA HIS A 211 2.85 3.74 -19.58
C HIS A 211 3.45 3.88 -18.17
N VAL A 212 3.58 2.77 -17.41
CA VAL A 212 4.17 2.75 -16.07
C VAL A 212 5.69 2.81 -16.15
N VAL A 213 6.31 1.96 -16.98
CA VAL A 213 7.78 1.95 -17.13
C VAL A 213 8.30 3.23 -17.76
N ALA A 214 7.53 3.88 -18.62
CA ALA A 214 7.88 5.19 -19.16
C ALA A 214 8.08 6.24 -18.04
N GLY A 215 7.23 6.22 -17.01
CA GLY A 215 7.34 7.08 -15.84
C GLY A 215 8.51 6.73 -14.90
N ALA A 216 8.98 5.49 -14.91
CA ALA A 216 10.09 5.04 -14.06
C ALA A 216 11.48 5.43 -14.57
N ARG A 217 11.68 5.54 -15.89
CA ARG A 217 12.99 5.81 -16.52
C ARG A 217 13.71 7.04 -15.97
N PRO A 218 13.09 8.23 -15.88
CA PRO A 218 13.77 9.42 -15.35
C PRO A 218 14.25 9.22 -13.89
N ARG A 219 13.49 8.46 -13.11
CA ARG A 219 13.83 8.16 -11.70
C ARG A 219 15.05 7.23 -11.61
N ILE A 220 15.11 6.20 -12.45
CA ILE A 220 16.26 5.27 -12.54
C ILE A 220 17.53 6.03 -12.95
N GLU A 221 17.42 6.95 -13.91
CA GLU A 221 18.51 7.81 -14.35
C GLU A 221 18.99 8.75 -13.25
N ALA A 222 18.06 9.43 -12.56
CA ALA A 222 18.38 10.33 -11.45
C ALA A 222 19.08 9.61 -10.27
N LEU A 223 18.84 8.32 -10.09
CA LEU A 223 19.53 7.47 -9.11
C LEU A 223 20.89 6.93 -9.59
N GLY A 224 21.30 7.24 -10.80
CA GLY A 224 22.55 6.74 -11.40
C GLY A 224 22.55 5.24 -11.69
N LEU A 225 21.36 4.64 -11.86
CA LEU A 225 21.21 3.20 -12.06
C LEU A 225 20.99 2.78 -13.52
N ALA A 226 20.94 3.71 -14.47
CA ALA A 226 20.66 3.43 -15.89
C ALA A 226 21.60 2.37 -16.53
N GLY A 227 22.87 2.27 -16.07
CA GLY A 227 23.82 1.25 -16.53
C GLY A 227 23.56 -0.19 -16.02
N ARG A 228 22.69 -0.36 -15.03
CA ARG A 228 22.40 -1.64 -14.36
C ARG A 228 20.93 -1.98 -14.23
N CYS A 229 20.04 -1.03 -14.48
CA CYS A 229 18.59 -1.19 -14.40
C CYS A 229 17.99 -0.89 -15.77
N THR A 230 17.47 -1.91 -16.44
CA THR A 230 16.73 -1.77 -17.69
C THR A 230 15.22 -1.79 -17.41
N THR A 231 14.44 -1.22 -18.31
CA THR A 231 12.98 -1.29 -18.27
C THR A 231 12.48 -2.11 -19.46
N GLU A 232 11.59 -3.05 -19.19
CA GLU A 232 10.89 -3.83 -20.22
C GLU A 232 9.38 -3.69 -19.97
N SER A 233 8.59 -3.59 -21.04
CA SER A 233 7.13 -3.50 -20.93
C SER A 233 6.45 -4.77 -21.39
N GLY A 234 5.33 -5.10 -20.75
CA GLY A 234 4.52 -6.25 -21.15
C GLY A 234 3.40 -6.57 -20.19
N ASP A 235 2.85 -7.76 -20.37
CA ASP A 235 1.76 -8.31 -19.59
C ASP A 235 2.24 -9.62 -18.92
N PHE A 236 2.33 -9.65 -17.60
CA PHE A 236 2.80 -10.80 -16.85
C PHE A 236 1.87 -12.04 -16.98
N PHE A 237 0.64 -11.85 -17.45
CA PHE A 237 -0.21 -12.97 -17.81
C PHE A 237 0.18 -13.66 -19.13
N LYS A 238 0.98 -12.98 -19.96
CA LYS A 238 1.51 -13.53 -21.22
C LYS A 238 2.93 -14.05 -21.06
N ALA A 239 3.82 -13.20 -20.60
CA ALA A 239 5.23 -13.53 -20.39
C ALA A 239 5.89 -12.50 -19.48
N VAL A 240 7.03 -12.89 -18.88
CA VAL A 240 7.93 -11.99 -18.14
C VAL A 240 9.36 -12.11 -18.68
N PRO A 241 10.23 -11.09 -18.48
CA PRO A 241 11.63 -11.15 -18.87
C PRO A 241 12.40 -12.29 -18.20
N LYS A 242 13.48 -12.76 -18.83
CA LYS A 242 14.40 -13.74 -18.22
C LYS A 242 15.17 -13.15 -17.06
N GLY A 243 15.35 -13.92 -15.99
CA GLY A 243 16.12 -13.55 -14.81
C GLY A 243 16.46 -14.75 -13.94
N ASP A 244 17.39 -14.56 -13.01
CA ASP A 244 17.78 -15.59 -12.03
C ASP A 244 16.87 -15.58 -10.82
N ALA A 245 16.31 -14.38 -10.53
CA ALA A 245 15.33 -14.19 -9.46
C ALA A 245 14.27 -13.17 -9.88
N TYR A 246 13.12 -13.29 -9.25
CA TYR A 246 11.96 -12.43 -9.49
C TYR A 246 11.45 -11.89 -8.15
N VAL A 247 11.22 -10.59 -8.09
CA VAL A 247 10.60 -9.95 -6.94
C VAL A 247 9.25 -9.38 -7.34
N MET A 248 8.27 -9.48 -6.45
CA MET A 248 6.95 -8.87 -6.56
C MET A 248 6.56 -8.32 -5.18
N LYS A 249 6.01 -7.12 -5.15
CA LYS A 249 5.51 -6.50 -3.92
C LYS A 249 4.05 -6.11 -4.09
N HIS A 250 3.16 -6.73 -3.29
CA HIS A 250 1.73 -6.48 -3.39
C HIS A 250 1.20 -6.66 -4.83
N ILE A 251 1.51 -7.83 -5.41
CA ILE A 251 1.06 -8.21 -6.77
C ILE A 251 0.25 -9.49 -6.73
N ILE A 252 0.74 -10.52 -6.04
CA ILE A 252 0.06 -11.81 -5.99
C ILE A 252 -1.27 -11.70 -5.24
N HIS A 253 -1.36 -10.81 -4.29
CA HIS A 253 -2.59 -10.57 -3.53
C HIS A 253 -3.72 -9.93 -4.35
N ASP A 254 -3.42 -9.25 -5.46
CA ASP A 254 -4.44 -8.67 -6.34
C ASP A 254 -5.28 -9.72 -7.08
N TRP A 255 -4.87 -10.99 -7.05
CA TRP A 255 -5.40 -12.03 -7.90
C TRP A 255 -5.92 -13.24 -7.11
N ASP A 256 -6.97 -13.87 -7.65
CA ASP A 256 -7.38 -15.21 -7.23
C ASP A 256 -6.27 -16.25 -7.44
N ASP A 257 -6.46 -17.46 -6.89
CA ASP A 257 -5.42 -18.50 -6.93
C ASP A 257 -5.08 -18.97 -8.34
N GLU A 258 -6.03 -18.96 -9.28
CA GLU A 258 -5.78 -19.39 -10.67
C GLU A 258 -4.93 -18.36 -11.41
N ARG A 259 -5.26 -17.08 -11.28
CA ARG A 259 -4.51 -15.98 -11.90
C ARG A 259 -3.14 -15.83 -11.24
N ALA A 260 -3.06 -15.89 -9.92
CA ALA A 260 -1.79 -15.85 -9.19
C ALA A 260 -0.86 -17.01 -9.62
N ALA A 261 -1.40 -18.24 -9.72
CA ALA A 261 -0.63 -19.38 -10.21
C ALA A 261 -0.21 -19.21 -11.68
N ALA A 262 -1.01 -18.55 -12.53
CA ALA A 262 -0.64 -18.28 -13.92
C ALA A 262 0.55 -17.34 -14.01
N ILE A 263 0.59 -16.26 -13.21
CA ILE A 263 1.75 -15.37 -13.12
C ILE A 263 3.01 -16.14 -12.71
N LEU A 264 2.91 -16.94 -11.65
CA LEU A 264 4.03 -17.76 -11.16
C LEU A 264 4.50 -18.78 -12.19
N ARG A 265 3.61 -19.42 -12.95
CA ARG A 265 3.97 -20.34 -14.06
C ARG A 265 4.72 -19.62 -15.18
N ASN A 266 4.31 -18.40 -15.54
CA ASN A 266 5.04 -17.58 -16.52
C ASN A 266 6.45 -17.25 -16.04
N ILE A 267 6.60 -16.90 -14.76
CA ILE A 267 7.92 -16.72 -14.13
C ILE A 267 8.73 -18.02 -14.19
N ARG A 268 8.13 -19.18 -13.87
CA ARG A 268 8.80 -20.49 -13.94
C ARG A 268 9.29 -20.80 -15.36
N THR A 269 8.51 -20.45 -16.36
CA THR A 269 8.87 -20.60 -17.77
C THR A 269 10.05 -19.69 -18.14
N ALA A 270 10.02 -18.43 -17.72
CA ALA A 270 11.06 -17.46 -18.02
C ALA A 270 12.41 -17.78 -17.35
N MET A 271 12.41 -18.54 -16.24
CA MET A 271 13.63 -19.10 -15.62
C MET A 271 14.37 -20.11 -16.48
N GLY A 272 13.73 -20.70 -17.48
CA GLY A 272 14.38 -21.56 -18.48
C GLY A 272 15.06 -22.82 -17.90
N GLY A 273 14.52 -23.41 -16.83
CA GLY A 273 15.06 -24.61 -16.20
C GLY A 273 16.14 -24.36 -15.15
N THR A 274 16.55 -23.13 -14.90
CA THR A 274 17.46 -22.79 -13.80
C THR A 274 16.76 -22.91 -12.44
N ARG A 275 17.53 -23.17 -11.37
CA ARG A 275 17.05 -23.10 -10.00
C ARG A 275 16.91 -21.63 -9.56
N GLY A 276 16.01 -20.91 -10.25
CA GLY A 276 15.70 -19.53 -9.88
C GLY A 276 14.80 -19.45 -8.67
N ARG A 277 14.69 -18.26 -8.12
CA ARG A 277 13.83 -17.99 -6.95
C ARG A 277 12.81 -16.89 -7.23
N VAL A 278 11.65 -17.02 -6.58
CA VAL A 278 10.63 -15.98 -6.49
C VAL A 278 10.65 -15.43 -5.08
N ILE A 279 10.62 -14.12 -4.95
CA ILE A 279 10.64 -13.38 -3.68
C ILE A 279 9.41 -12.49 -3.67
N LEU A 280 8.45 -12.78 -2.79
CA LEU A 280 7.27 -11.95 -2.61
C LEU A 280 7.45 -11.05 -1.38
N LEU A 281 7.01 -9.82 -1.47
CA LEU A 281 6.83 -8.90 -0.35
C LEU A 281 5.33 -8.72 -0.15
N GLU A 282 4.75 -9.55 0.73
CA GLU A 282 3.29 -9.68 0.91
C GLU A 282 2.93 -9.80 2.39
N ASN A 283 1.68 -9.54 2.73
CA ASN A 283 1.15 -9.91 4.03
C ASN A 283 1.07 -11.45 4.13
N VAL A 284 1.30 -11.97 5.32
CA VAL A 284 1.06 -13.38 5.65
C VAL A 284 0.10 -13.44 6.82
N LEU A 285 -1.16 -13.79 6.54
CA LEU A 285 -2.24 -13.79 7.52
C LEU A 285 -1.96 -14.70 8.69
N GLN A 286 -2.22 -14.19 9.90
CA GLN A 286 -2.15 -14.99 11.12
C GLN A 286 -3.50 -15.68 11.36
N PRO A 287 -3.49 -16.95 11.77
CA PRO A 287 -4.72 -17.69 12.04
C PRO A 287 -5.46 -17.14 13.29
N GLY A 288 -6.74 -17.48 13.37
CA GLY A 288 -7.58 -17.20 14.54
C GLY A 288 -7.81 -15.70 14.79
N ASN A 289 -7.96 -15.33 16.06
CA ASN A 289 -8.33 -13.98 16.50
C ASN A 289 -7.12 -13.05 16.74
N THR A 290 -5.92 -13.46 16.39
CA THR A 290 -4.73 -12.59 16.48
C THR A 290 -4.97 -11.33 15.65
N PRO A 291 -4.82 -10.12 16.23
CA PRO A 291 -4.89 -8.88 15.48
C PRO A 291 -3.85 -8.88 14.35
N ASP A 292 -4.31 -8.59 13.14
CA ASP A 292 -3.47 -8.62 11.95
C ASP A 292 -4.04 -7.63 10.93
N PHE A 293 -3.22 -6.64 10.58
CA PHE A 293 -3.61 -5.62 9.60
C PHE A 293 -3.85 -6.23 8.21
N GLY A 294 -3.18 -7.34 7.88
CA GLY A 294 -3.42 -8.09 6.65
C GLY A 294 -4.88 -8.51 6.48
N LYS A 295 -5.60 -8.84 7.58
CA LYS A 295 -7.04 -9.16 7.53
C LYS A 295 -7.91 -7.96 7.12
N ILE A 296 -7.46 -6.74 7.39
CA ILE A 296 -8.15 -5.53 6.93
C ILE A 296 -7.82 -5.27 5.46
N ILE A 297 -6.55 -5.51 5.05
CA ILE A 297 -6.14 -5.41 3.64
C ILE A 297 -6.82 -6.50 2.79
N ASP A 298 -7.15 -7.66 3.36
CA ASP A 298 -7.91 -8.70 2.67
C ASP A 298 -9.32 -8.24 2.26
N LEU A 299 -9.95 -7.35 3.04
CA LEU A 299 -11.19 -6.68 2.62
C LEU A 299 -10.96 -5.71 1.44
N GLU A 300 -9.81 -5.04 1.40
CA GLU A 300 -9.43 -4.21 0.25
C GLU A 300 -9.26 -5.07 -1.00
N MET A 301 -8.61 -6.22 -0.88
CA MET A 301 -8.44 -7.17 -1.99
C MET A 301 -9.80 -7.71 -2.49
N LEU A 302 -10.70 -8.05 -1.58
CA LEU A 302 -12.06 -8.47 -1.93
C LEU A 302 -12.84 -7.37 -2.66
N ALA A 303 -12.80 -6.14 -2.14
CA ALA A 303 -13.63 -5.05 -2.63
C ALA A 303 -13.09 -4.39 -3.90
N MET A 304 -11.77 -4.34 -4.07
CA MET A 304 -11.11 -3.60 -5.16
C MET A 304 -10.73 -4.50 -6.34
N PRO A 305 -9.63 -5.29 -6.31
CA PRO A 305 -9.21 -6.08 -7.47
C PRO A 305 -9.89 -7.46 -7.57
N GLY A 306 -10.51 -7.96 -6.52
CA GLY A 306 -11.04 -9.33 -6.46
C GLY A 306 -9.99 -10.38 -6.14
N GLY A 307 -8.89 -9.97 -5.51
CA GLY A 307 -7.83 -10.83 -5.02
C GLY A 307 -8.03 -11.28 -3.57
N ARG A 308 -6.91 -11.62 -2.91
CA ARG A 308 -6.93 -12.06 -1.52
C ARG A 308 -5.56 -12.05 -0.87
N GLU A 309 -5.53 -11.77 0.42
CA GLU A 309 -4.38 -12.07 1.27
C GLU A 309 -4.35 -13.56 1.63
N ARG A 310 -3.17 -14.08 1.95
CA ARG A 310 -2.97 -15.52 2.17
C ARG A 310 -2.24 -15.83 3.45
N THR A 311 -2.60 -16.95 4.05
CA THR A 311 -1.83 -17.59 5.13
C THR A 311 -0.58 -18.28 4.57
N ALA A 312 0.35 -18.68 5.44
CA ALA A 312 1.55 -19.42 5.05
C ALA A 312 1.21 -20.72 4.30
N THR A 313 0.18 -21.45 4.74
CA THR A 313 -0.26 -22.69 4.10
C THR A 313 -0.86 -22.46 2.70
N GLU A 314 -1.59 -21.35 2.52
CA GLU A 314 -2.15 -20.99 1.21
C GLU A 314 -1.04 -20.55 0.24
N PHE A 315 0.00 -19.82 0.70
CA PHE A 315 1.17 -19.54 -0.12
C PHE A 315 1.91 -20.83 -0.52
N GLU A 316 2.10 -21.77 0.39
CA GLU A 316 2.71 -23.08 0.09
C GLU A 316 1.94 -23.82 -1.01
N ALA A 317 0.61 -23.89 -0.89
CA ALA A 317 -0.26 -24.51 -1.88
C ALA A 317 -0.20 -23.79 -3.24
N LEU A 318 -0.23 -22.45 -3.25
CA LEU A 318 -0.12 -21.65 -4.45
C LEU A 318 1.20 -21.88 -5.19
N PHE A 319 2.33 -21.84 -4.48
CA PHE A 319 3.65 -22.12 -5.05
C PHE A 319 3.75 -23.55 -5.60
N ALA A 320 3.22 -24.54 -4.88
CA ALA A 320 3.20 -25.93 -5.33
C ALA A 320 2.46 -26.11 -6.66
N ARG A 321 1.32 -25.44 -6.85
CA ARG A 321 0.52 -25.41 -8.10
C ARG A 321 1.27 -24.79 -9.27
N ALA A 322 2.24 -23.91 -9.02
CA ALA A 322 3.03 -23.23 -10.03
C ALA A 322 4.42 -23.86 -10.27
N GLY A 323 4.73 -24.99 -9.61
CA GLY A 323 6.02 -25.68 -9.79
C GLY A 323 7.16 -25.11 -8.95
N PHE A 324 6.83 -24.47 -7.82
CA PHE A 324 7.79 -23.97 -6.85
C PHE A 324 7.68 -24.72 -5.51
N THR A 325 8.70 -24.60 -4.69
CA THR A 325 8.70 -25.02 -3.28
C THR A 325 8.93 -23.79 -2.42
N LEU A 326 8.00 -23.50 -1.52
CA LEU A 326 8.18 -22.48 -0.49
C LEU A 326 9.38 -22.86 0.40
N THR A 327 10.39 -21.99 0.50
CA THR A 327 11.62 -22.27 1.27
C THR A 327 11.65 -21.54 2.59
N LYS A 328 11.11 -20.32 2.64
CA LYS A 328 11.04 -19.55 3.89
C LYS A 328 10.04 -18.40 3.81
N ILE A 329 9.56 -18.02 4.99
CA ILE A 329 8.82 -16.78 5.24
C ILE A 329 9.58 -16.05 6.34
N VAL A 330 10.05 -14.84 6.05
CA VAL A 330 10.79 -13.99 6.99
C VAL A 330 9.92 -12.79 7.34
N ARG A 331 9.50 -12.66 8.59
CA ARG A 331 8.78 -11.48 9.07
C ARG A 331 9.70 -10.28 9.10
N THR A 332 9.14 -9.10 8.85
CA THR A 332 9.86 -7.84 8.94
C THR A 332 9.26 -6.97 10.04
N GLU A 333 9.90 -5.85 10.36
CA GLU A 333 9.35 -4.81 11.24
C GLU A 333 8.22 -3.97 10.56
N SER A 334 7.83 -4.36 9.34
CA SER A 334 6.70 -3.79 8.60
C SER A 334 5.54 -4.79 8.53
N PRO A 335 4.35 -4.41 8.03
CA PRO A 335 3.26 -5.36 7.81
C PRO A 335 3.61 -6.51 6.85
N LEU A 336 4.60 -6.32 5.97
CA LEU A 336 4.97 -7.31 4.97
C LEU A 336 5.99 -8.32 5.50
N SER A 337 5.87 -9.54 5.01
CA SER A 337 6.90 -10.58 5.12
C SER A 337 7.63 -10.73 3.79
N VAL A 338 8.87 -11.22 3.84
CA VAL A 338 9.60 -11.72 2.67
C VAL A 338 9.34 -13.20 2.53
N ILE A 339 8.75 -13.60 1.42
CA ILE A 339 8.36 -14.98 1.13
C ILE A 339 9.21 -15.47 -0.04
N GLU A 340 10.03 -16.49 0.18
CA GLU A 340 10.90 -17.06 -0.85
C GLU A 340 10.40 -18.44 -1.27
N ALA A 341 10.34 -18.66 -2.57
CA ALA A 341 10.14 -19.98 -3.15
C ALA A 341 11.15 -20.23 -4.26
N VAL A 342 11.58 -21.49 -4.40
CA VAL A 342 12.52 -21.93 -5.42
C VAL A 342 11.84 -22.83 -6.44
N ALA A 343 12.29 -22.74 -7.69
CA ALA A 343 11.82 -23.59 -8.78
C ALA A 343 12.17 -25.07 -8.50
N ARG A 344 11.20 -25.96 -8.71
CA ARG A 344 11.37 -27.42 -8.62
C ARG A 344 12.13 -27.95 -9.83
#